data_c46b44535daf5399b43b3730238247ce
#
_entry.id   c46b44535daf5399b43b3730238247ce
#
_cell.length_a   1.000
_cell.length_b   1.000
_cell.length_c   1.000
_cell.angle_alpha   90.00
_cell.angle_beta   90.00
_cell.angle_gamma   90.00
#
_symmetry.space_group_name_H-M   'P 1'
#
loop_
_entity.id
_entity.type
_entity.pdbx_description
1 polymer ?
#
loop_
_entity_poly.entity_id
_entity_poly.type
_entity_poly.pdbx_seq_one_letter_code
_entity_poly.pdbx_strand_id
1 'polypeptide(L)'
;MKKTASCQEVIVMKILYCNVREMDEYNGFVIDDYHGGGSYTENNVPLEVNNFTRHDNLYYGYVQSTHDTIDIQRNFGASPNADYIDGVLVVWVCHQAKIVGFYIDATVYRKKQPIPDNIAAQRSECEGAGYNITTKQAILIPSEQRKRIVTGMGRCNIWYGNDEINQIVQNYLNDYQKALNELICTVEANSDIKGEEYECLVKQRANQGVFRDQMLKRFHKRCALCSVSNESFLIASHIKPWSKSDPNEKLSKFNGLLLCPNHDKLFDKGYISFSDEGQIMISSQLSDMDKIFLN
;
A
#
# COMPACT_ATOMS: atom_id res chain seq x y z
N MET A 1 -30.33 -32.73 35.45
CA MET A 1 -29.49 -31.63 35.04
C MET A 1 -29.10 -31.85 33.57
N LYS A 2 -29.75 -31.18 32.65
CA LYS A 2 -29.42 -31.25 31.22
C LYS A 2 -28.32 -30.19 30.94
N LYS A 3 -27.14 -30.65 30.51
CA LYS A 3 -26.10 -29.77 29.99
C LYS A 3 -26.56 -29.23 28.64
N THR A 4 -26.85 -27.95 28.60
CA THR A 4 -27.01 -27.20 27.36
C THR A 4 -25.59 -27.04 26.75
N ALA A 5 -25.32 -27.81 25.69
CA ALA A 5 -24.18 -27.57 24.84
C ALA A 5 -24.44 -26.22 24.12
N SER A 6 -23.60 -25.22 24.38
CA SER A 6 -23.57 -24.01 23.59
C SER A 6 -23.05 -24.36 22.20
N CYS A 7 -23.92 -24.29 21.22
CA CYS A 7 -23.54 -24.30 19.82
C CYS A 7 -22.71 -23.05 19.58
N GLN A 8 -21.39 -23.17 19.51
CA GLN A 8 -20.55 -22.14 18.95
C GLN A 8 -20.90 -22.09 17.46
N GLU A 9 -21.59 -21.03 17.04
CA GLU A 9 -21.73 -20.73 15.63
C GLU A 9 -20.32 -20.63 15.04
N VAL A 10 -20.01 -21.56 14.15
CA VAL A 10 -18.80 -21.47 13.33
C VAL A 10 -19.04 -20.30 12.40
N ILE A 11 -18.45 -19.15 12.72
CA ILE A 11 -18.44 -17.98 11.83
C ILE A 11 -17.66 -18.41 10.58
N VAL A 12 -18.38 -18.79 9.53
CA VAL A 12 -17.80 -19.05 8.22
C VAL A 12 -17.26 -17.74 7.69
N MET A 13 -15.96 -17.60 7.72
CA MET A 13 -15.29 -16.38 7.27
C MET A 13 -15.41 -16.27 5.75
N LYS A 14 -15.98 -15.15 5.28
CA LYS A 14 -16.09 -14.83 3.86
C LYS A 14 -14.75 -14.30 3.38
N ILE A 15 -14.02 -15.05 2.56
CA ILE A 15 -12.73 -14.62 2.01
C ILE A 15 -12.80 -14.59 0.48
N LEU A 16 -12.32 -13.49 -0.10
CA LEU A 16 -12.20 -13.28 -1.53
C LEU A 16 -10.74 -13.01 -1.90
N TYR A 17 -10.19 -13.82 -2.78
CA TYR A 17 -8.86 -13.60 -3.34
C TYR A 17 -8.98 -12.89 -4.68
N CYS A 18 -8.26 -11.80 -4.82
CA CYS A 18 -8.29 -10.94 -6.01
C CYS A 18 -6.89 -10.84 -6.60
N ASN A 19 -6.72 -11.29 -7.84
CA ASN A 19 -5.46 -11.21 -8.54
C ASN A 19 -5.33 -9.84 -9.21
N VAL A 20 -4.25 -9.14 -8.90
CA VAL A 20 -3.88 -7.84 -9.45
C VAL A 20 -2.47 -7.91 -10.02
N ARG A 21 -2.08 -6.92 -10.78
CA ARG A 21 -0.69 -6.83 -11.25
C ARG A 21 0.25 -6.55 -10.11
N GLU A 22 1.48 -6.98 -10.29
CA GLU A 22 2.54 -6.65 -9.33
C GLU A 22 2.95 -5.19 -9.54
N MET A 23 2.71 -4.38 -8.52
CA MET A 23 3.12 -3.00 -8.39
C MET A 23 3.67 -2.79 -6.97
N ASP A 24 4.57 -1.83 -6.79
CA ASP A 24 5.09 -1.54 -5.45
C ASP A 24 4.00 -0.87 -4.58
N GLU A 25 3.29 0.13 -5.13
CA GLU A 25 2.44 1.01 -4.33
C GLU A 25 1.03 1.04 -4.93
N TYR A 26 0.23 0.80 -5.36
CA TYR A 26 -1.16 0.94 -5.82
C TYR A 26 -1.80 2.29 -5.40
N ASN A 27 -1.04 3.38 -5.60
CA ASN A 27 -1.39 4.73 -5.13
C ASN A 27 -1.80 5.70 -6.25
N GLY A 28 -2.04 5.21 -7.45
CA GLY A 28 -2.46 5.99 -8.60
C GLY A 28 -1.33 6.55 -9.46
N PHE A 29 -0.07 6.40 -9.08
CA PHE A 29 1.05 6.84 -9.89
C PHE A 29 1.49 5.76 -10.88
N VAL A 30 1.48 6.11 -12.16
CA VAL A 30 1.73 5.21 -13.31
C VAL A 30 3.21 4.85 -13.47
N ILE A 31 4.09 5.35 -12.62
CA ILE A 31 5.54 5.19 -12.76
C ILE A 31 6.04 3.88 -12.12
N ASP A 32 5.16 3.12 -11.50
CA ASP A 32 5.50 1.77 -11.08
C ASP A 32 5.73 0.88 -12.29
N ASP A 33 6.92 0.31 -12.40
CA ASP A 33 7.18 -0.79 -13.33
C ASP A 33 6.24 -1.94 -12.97
N TYR A 34 5.09 -2.02 -13.65
CA TYR A 34 4.17 -3.13 -13.46
C TYR A 34 4.61 -4.31 -14.34
N HIS A 35 4.78 -5.45 -13.71
CA HIS A 35 5.13 -6.68 -14.38
C HIS A 35 3.91 -7.57 -14.62
N GLY A 36 3.78 -8.07 -15.83
CA GLY A 36 2.72 -8.99 -16.24
C GLY A 36 1.47 -8.29 -16.78
N GLY A 37 0.73 -8.96 -17.63
CA GLY A 37 -0.53 -8.51 -18.22
C GLY A 37 -0.65 -8.90 -19.69
N GLY A 38 -1.88 -8.89 -20.22
CA GLY A 38 -2.17 -9.10 -21.63
C GLY A 38 -2.03 -7.82 -22.45
N SER A 39 -2.28 -7.92 -23.76
CA SER A 39 -2.13 -6.84 -24.75
C SER A 39 -2.85 -5.51 -24.43
N TYR A 40 -3.89 -5.54 -23.58
CA TYR A 40 -4.60 -4.32 -23.13
C TYR A 40 -3.67 -3.31 -22.44
N THR A 41 -2.64 -3.77 -21.78
CA THR A 41 -1.82 -2.98 -20.86
C THR A 41 -0.51 -2.48 -21.45
N GLU A 42 -0.24 -2.84 -22.67
CA GLU A 42 0.87 -2.23 -23.41
C GLU A 42 0.65 -0.72 -23.64
N ASN A 43 -0.63 -0.27 -23.60
CA ASN A 43 -1.00 1.12 -23.88
C ASN A 43 -1.99 1.74 -22.86
N ASN A 44 -2.36 1.04 -21.79
CA ASN A 44 -3.36 1.53 -20.83
C ASN A 44 -2.90 1.37 -19.38
N VAL A 45 -3.25 2.34 -18.53
CA VAL A 45 -3.07 2.28 -17.09
C VAL A 45 -3.91 1.14 -16.51
N PRO A 46 -3.35 0.29 -15.64
CA PRO A 46 -4.12 -0.75 -14.96
C PRO A 46 -5.23 -0.15 -14.10
N LEU A 47 -6.44 -0.69 -14.17
CA LEU A 47 -7.59 -0.20 -13.39
C LEU A 47 -7.41 -0.40 -11.88
N GLU A 48 -6.55 -1.33 -11.46
CA GLU A 48 -6.20 -1.61 -10.07
C GLU A 48 -5.14 -0.67 -9.48
N VAL A 49 -4.61 0.27 -10.25
CA VAL A 49 -3.52 1.18 -9.82
C VAL A 49 -3.85 1.99 -8.56
N ASN A 50 -5.14 2.26 -8.30
CA ASN A 50 -5.61 3.00 -7.14
C ASN A 50 -6.15 2.11 -6.00
N ASN A 51 -5.95 0.80 -6.03
CA ASN A 51 -6.58 -0.09 -5.04
C ASN A 51 -6.20 0.25 -3.59
N PHE A 52 -5.05 0.85 -3.34
CA PHE A 52 -4.66 1.26 -1.99
C PHE A 52 -4.60 2.78 -1.81
N THR A 53 -5.21 3.53 -2.72
CA THR A 53 -5.41 4.97 -2.55
C THR A 53 -6.64 5.23 -1.67
N ARG A 54 -6.45 6.02 -0.61
CA ARG A 54 -7.54 6.39 0.31
C ARG A 54 -8.19 7.69 -0.14
N HIS A 55 -9.51 7.66 -0.30
CA HIS A 55 -10.33 8.84 -0.57
C HIS A 55 -11.42 8.94 0.52
N ASP A 56 -11.53 10.06 1.21
CA ASP A 56 -12.57 10.34 2.23
C ASP A 56 -12.79 9.20 3.24
N ASN A 57 -11.72 8.61 3.77
CA ASN A 57 -11.74 7.47 4.69
C ASN A 57 -12.19 6.12 4.08
N LEU A 58 -12.28 6.02 2.77
CA LEU A 58 -12.65 4.80 2.06
C LEU A 58 -11.61 4.44 0.99
N TYR A 59 -11.37 3.16 0.79
CA TYR A 59 -10.60 2.61 -0.31
C TYR A 59 -11.55 2.03 -1.35
N TYR A 60 -11.25 2.25 -2.63
CA TYR A 60 -12.04 1.79 -3.76
C TYR A 60 -11.20 0.83 -4.59
N GLY A 61 -11.41 -0.45 -4.40
CA GLY A 61 -10.65 -1.50 -5.07
C GLY A 61 -11.35 -2.00 -6.32
N TYR A 62 -10.57 -2.34 -7.31
CA TYR A 62 -11.02 -3.00 -8.52
C TYR A 62 -10.28 -4.32 -8.74
N VAL A 63 -11.03 -5.35 -9.09
CA VAL A 63 -10.52 -6.60 -9.66
C VAL A 63 -11.31 -6.93 -10.91
N GLN A 64 -10.62 -7.35 -11.97
CA GLN A 64 -11.27 -7.79 -13.18
C GLN A 64 -12.03 -9.09 -12.92
N SER A 65 -13.32 -9.09 -13.15
CA SER A 65 -14.19 -10.28 -13.04
C SER A 65 -14.76 -10.69 -14.38
N THR A 66 -15.17 -11.94 -14.50
CA THR A 66 -15.83 -12.43 -15.71
C THR A 66 -17.20 -11.76 -15.85
N HIS A 67 -17.44 -11.10 -16.97
CA HIS A 67 -18.66 -10.33 -17.25
C HIS A 67 -18.93 -9.21 -16.24
N ASP A 68 -17.88 -8.60 -15.67
CA ASP A 68 -17.96 -7.55 -14.65
C ASP A 68 -18.85 -7.92 -13.44
N THR A 69 -18.91 -9.21 -13.10
CA THR A 69 -19.77 -9.73 -12.04
C THR A 69 -18.99 -10.61 -11.05
N ILE A 70 -19.19 -10.36 -9.75
CA ILE A 70 -18.72 -11.22 -8.66
C ILE A 70 -19.89 -12.02 -8.11
N ASP A 71 -19.79 -13.34 -8.06
CA ASP A 71 -20.86 -14.22 -7.55
C ASP A 71 -20.87 -14.24 -6.03
N ILE A 72 -21.44 -13.18 -5.46
CA ILE A 72 -21.61 -13.03 -4.01
C ILE A 72 -22.70 -13.93 -3.43
N GLN A 73 -23.65 -14.38 -4.26
CA GLN A 73 -24.74 -15.25 -3.81
C GLN A 73 -24.22 -16.66 -3.53
N ARG A 74 -23.58 -17.29 -4.50
CA ARG A 74 -23.13 -18.68 -4.39
C ARG A 74 -22.03 -18.85 -3.35
N ASN A 75 -21.10 -17.87 -3.28
CA ASN A 75 -19.89 -18.03 -2.49
C ASN A 75 -20.01 -17.42 -1.09
N PHE A 76 -20.87 -16.41 -0.89
CA PHE A 76 -21.00 -15.72 0.39
C PHE A 76 -22.42 -15.78 0.98
N GLY A 77 -23.36 -16.46 0.30
CA GLY A 77 -24.73 -16.59 0.76
C GLY A 77 -25.54 -15.30 0.71
N ALA A 78 -25.17 -14.34 -0.14
CA ALA A 78 -25.96 -13.14 -0.36
C ALA A 78 -27.34 -13.48 -0.94
N SER A 79 -28.35 -12.66 -0.67
CA SER A 79 -29.66 -12.87 -1.27
C SER A 79 -29.59 -12.75 -2.81
N PRO A 80 -30.51 -13.40 -3.56
CA PRO A 80 -30.51 -13.36 -5.03
C PRO A 80 -30.52 -11.94 -5.60
N ASN A 81 -31.19 -11.02 -4.91
CA ASN A 81 -31.35 -9.62 -5.36
C ASN A 81 -30.37 -8.66 -4.69
N ALA A 82 -29.42 -9.14 -3.88
CA ALA A 82 -28.43 -8.28 -3.25
C ALA A 82 -27.45 -7.73 -4.27
N ASP A 83 -27.24 -6.43 -4.25
CA ASP A 83 -26.23 -5.76 -5.08
C ASP A 83 -24.83 -5.86 -4.50
N TYR A 84 -24.72 -6.07 -3.18
CA TYR A 84 -23.45 -6.18 -2.46
C TYR A 84 -23.57 -7.12 -1.25
N ILE A 85 -22.43 -7.40 -0.65
CA ILE A 85 -22.30 -8.08 0.64
C ILE A 85 -21.18 -7.46 1.44
N ASP A 86 -21.41 -7.33 2.76
CA ASP A 86 -20.43 -6.81 3.73
C ASP A 86 -19.72 -7.92 4.49
N GLY A 87 -18.67 -7.52 5.23
CA GLY A 87 -17.97 -8.41 6.13
C GLY A 87 -17.04 -9.40 5.41
N VAL A 88 -16.52 -9.02 4.25
CA VAL A 88 -15.62 -9.87 3.46
C VAL A 88 -14.16 -9.49 3.75
N LEU A 89 -13.33 -10.49 4.03
CA LEU A 89 -11.88 -10.33 3.98
C LEU A 89 -11.44 -10.47 2.52
N VAL A 90 -10.93 -9.39 1.94
CA VAL A 90 -10.36 -9.44 0.58
C VAL A 90 -8.84 -9.55 0.66
N VAL A 91 -8.30 -10.55 -0.01
CA VAL A 91 -6.87 -10.83 -0.10
C VAL A 91 -6.40 -10.47 -1.50
N TRP A 92 -5.64 -9.40 -1.60
CA TRP A 92 -5.03 -9.00 -2.86
C TRP A 92 -3.76 -9.80 -3.10
N VAL A 93 -3.66 -10.42 -4.27
CA VAL A 93 -2.49 -11.20 -4.68
C VAL A 93 -1.98 -10.74 -6.03
N CYS A 94 -0.68 -10.85 -6.26
CA CYS A 94 -0.05 -10.50 -7.53
C CYS A 94 0.60 -11.72 -8.19
N HIS A 95 1.44 -11.49 -9.18
CA HIS A 95 2.18 -12.53 -9.90
C HIS A 95 2.74 -13.60 -8.95
N GLN A 96 2.61 -14.88 -9.34
CA GLN A 96 2.93 -16.05 -8.50
C GLN A 96 2.10 -16.16 -7.21
N ALA A 97 0.94 -15.51 -7.17
CA ALA A 97 0.01 -15.51 -6.03
C ALA A 97 0.65 -15.03 -4.70
N LYS A 98 1.58 -14.09 -4.76
CA LYS A 98 2.11 -13.41 -3.57
C LYS A 98 1.04 -12.50 -2.99
N ILE A 99 0.88 -12.50 -1.67
CA ILE A 99 -0.04 -11.58 -1.01
C ILE A 99 0.52 -10.18 -1.07
N VAL A 100 -0.26 -9.27 -1.67
CA VAL A 100 0.00 -7.83 -1.77
C VAL A 100 -0.51 -7.08 -0.57
N GLY A 101 -1.70 -7.48 -0.08
CA GLY A 101 -2.33 -6.80 1.03
C GLY A 101 -3.75 -7.30 1.28
N PHE A 102 -4.46 -6.60 2.15
CA PHE A 102 -5.77 -6.98 2.62
C PHE A 102 -6.73 -5.79 2.65
N TYR A 103 -8.00 -6.06 2.35
CA TYR A 103 -9.12 -5.22 2.74
C TYR A 103 -9.89 -5.96 3.84
N ILE A 104 -10.04 -5.35 5.01
CA ILE A 104 -10.70 -5.92 6.16
C ILE A 104 -12.11 -5.37 6.22
N ASP A 105 -13.08 -6.23 6.56
CA ASP A 105 -14.50 -5.87 6.65
C ASP A 105 -15.00 -5.14 5.39
N ALA A 106 -14.67 -5.71 4.23
CA ALA A 106 -14.93 -5.09 2.95
C ALA A 106 -16.39 -5.31 2.50
N THR A 107 -16.91 -4.32 1.77
CA THR A 107 -18.11 -4.44 0.95
C THR A 107 -17.73 -4.89 -0.45
N VAL A 108 -18.25 -6.03 -0.89
CA VAL A 108 -18.05 -6.58 -2.23
C VAL A 108 -19.33 -6.42 -3.04
N TYR A 109 -19.26 -5.69 -4.14
CA TYR A 109 -20.38 -5.43 -5.04
C TYR A 109 -20.49 -6.54 -6.09
N ARG A 110 -21.72 -6.93 -6.40
CA ARG A 110 -22.02 -7.89 -7.47
C ARG A 110 -21.52 -7.41 -8.82
N LYS A 111 -21.70 -6.13 -9.11
CA LYS A 111 -21.29 -5.49 -10.36
C LYS A 111 -20.33 -4.33 -10.12
N LYS A 112 -19.53 -4.02 -11.11
CA LYS A 112 -18.68 -2.83 -11.11
C LYS A 112 -19.54 -1.56 -10.90
N GLN A 113 -19.09 -0.69 -10.01
CA GLN A 113 -19.69 0.59 -9.69
C GLN A 113 -18.88 1.72 -10.36
N PRO A 114 -19.52 2.82 -10.76
CA PRO A 114 -18.81 3.99 -11.25
C PRO A 114 -18.01 4.67 -10.13
N ILE A 115 -16.89 5.28 -10.49
CA ILE A 115 -16.12 6.10 -9.54
C ILE A 115 -16.96 7.33 -9.14
N PRO A 116 -17.09 7.65 -7.83
CA PRO A 116 -17.79 8.84 -7.38
C PRO A 116 -17.16 10.12 -7.95
N ASP A 117 -18.00 11.09 -8.36
CA ASP A 117 -17.56 12.33 -9.03
C ASP A 117 -16.57 13.16 -8.19
N ASN A 118 -16.74 13.17 -6.87
CA ASN A 118 -15.87 13.92 -5.95
C ASN A 118 -14.42 13.40 -5.91
N ILE A 119 -14.17 12.17 -6.34
CA ILE A 119 -12.83 11.57 -6.39
C ILE A 119 -12.35 11.27 -7.82
N ALA A 120 -13.22 11.35 -8.81
CA ALA A 120 -12.90 11.01 -10.20
C ALA A 120 -11.71 11.84 -10.74
N ALA A 121 -11.67 13.14 -10.41
CA ALA A 121 -10.59 14.04 -10.81
C ALA A 121 -9.23 13.73 -10.16
N GLN A 122 -9.21 12.92 -9.08
CA GLN A 122 -7.99 12.54 -8.36
C GLN A 122 -7.45 11.18 -8.81
N ARG A 123 -8.13 10.53 -9.74
CA ARG A 123 -7.78 9.20 -10.24
C ARG A 123 -7.32 9.29 -11.68
N SER A 124 -6.23 8.61 -11.98
CA SER A 124 -5.55 8.64 -13.29
C SER A 124 -5.94 7.47 -14.20
N GLU A 125 -6.99 6.71 -13.85
CA GLU A 125 -7.42 5.57 -14.63
C GLU A 125 -8.06 5.99 -15.95
N CYS A 126 -8.13 5.03 -16.86
CA CYS A 126 -8.74 5.17 -18.15
C CYS A 126 -10.25 5.49 -18.06
N GLU A 127 -10.79 6.05 -19.13
CA GLU A 127 -12.23 6.19 -19.33
C GLU A 127 -12.93 4.84 -19.09
N GLY A 128 -14.01 4.83 -18.32
CA GLY A 128 -14.73 3.63 -17.90
C GLY A 128 -14.18 2.91 -16.68
N ALA A 129 -13.24 3.52 -15.95
CA ALA A 129 -12.80 3.04 -14.65
C ALA A 129 -13.99 2.89 -13.68
N GLY A 130 -13.81 1.98 -12.72
CA GLY A 130 -14.81 1.71 -11.69
C GLY A 130 -14.21 0.91 -10.56
N TYR A 131 -15.02 0.60 -9.57
CA TYR A 131 -14.64 -0.26 -8.45
C TYR A 131 -15.70 -1.36 -8.24
N ASN A 132 -15.30 -2.44 -7.59
CA ASN A 132 -16.23 -3.50 -7.17
C ASN A 132 -16.03 -3.94 -5.71
N ILE A 133 -15.10 -3.30 -5.02
CA ILE A 133 -14.82 -3.57 -3.60
C ILE A 133 -14.53 -2.25 -2.89
N THR A 134 -15.07 -2.07 -1.68
CA THR A 134 -14.71 -0.94 -0.82
C THR A 134 -14.39 -1.40 0.59
N THR A 135 -13.54 -0.66 1.29
CA THR A 135 -13.27 -0.86 2.71
C THR A 135 -12.82 0.42 3.38
N LYS A 136 -13.01 0.51 4.69
CA LYS A 136 -12.40 1.55 5.55
C LYS A 136 -11.01 1.14 6.05
N GLN A 137 -10.68 -0.16 5.97
CA GLN A 137 -9.45 -0.72 6.54
C GLN A 137 -8.69 -1.52 5.49
N ALA A 138 -7.63 -0.92 4.95
CA ALA A 138 -6.73 -1.58 4.03
C ALA A 138 -5.32 -1.71 4.62
N ILE A 139 -4.68 -2.83 4.35
CA ILE A 139 -3.27 -3.09 4.68
C ILE A 139 -2.56 -3.40 3.38
N LEU A 140 -1.63 -2.55 2.96
CA LEU A 140 -0.70 -2.84 1.88
C LEU A 140 0.60 -3.37 2.48
N ILE A 141 1.04 -4.54 2.05
CA ILE A 141 2.32 -5.12 2.45
C ILE A 141 3.41 -4.52 1.55
N PRO A 142 4.47 -3.96 2.14
CA PRO A 142 5.63 -3.45 1.38
C PRO A 142 6.18 -4.50 0.41
N SER A 143 6.58 -4.10 -0.78
CA SER A 143 6.94 -5.04 -1.87
C SER A 143 8.05 -6.03 -1.48
N GLU A 144 9.04 -5.59 -0.71
CA GLU A 144 10.14 -6.41 -0.20
C GLU A 144 9.71 -7.43 0.87
N GLN A 145 8.55 -7.23 1.52
CA GLN A 145 7.97 -8.11 2.54
C GLN A 145 6.96 -9.11 1.97
N ARG A 146 6.59 -9.01 0.70
CA ARG A 146 5.63 -9.89 0.03
C ARG A 146 6.21 -11.27 -0.24
N LYS A 147 6.37 -12.07 0.81
CA LYS A 147 6.96 -13.42 0.73
C LYS A 147 5.91 -14.53 0.77
N ARG A 148 4.69 -14.22 1.24
CA ARG A 148 3.64 -15.22 1.39
C ARG A 148 2.94 -15.49 0.06
N ILE A 149 2.91 -16.76 -0.32
CA ILE A 149 2.26 -17.26 -1.54
C ILE A 149 0.96 -17.97 -1.16
N VAL A 150 -0.10 -17.72 -1.91
CA VAL A 150 -1.37 -18.43 -1.84
C VAL A 150 -1.35 -19.54 -2.88
N THR A 151 -1.42 -20.79 -2.44
CA THR A 151 -1.43 -21.97 -3.34
C THR A 151 -2.85 -22.28 -3.79
N GLY A 152 -3.01 -22.83 -5.01
CA GLY A 152 -4.30 -23.32 -5.51
C GLY A 152 -5.14 -22.33 -6.30
N MET A 153 -4.82 -21.01 -6.29
CA MET A 153 -5.59 -20.01 -7.03
C MET A 153 -5.49 -20.15 -8.56
N GLY A 154 -4.39 -20.70 -9.07
CA GLY A 154 -4.16 -20.84 -10.51
C GLY A 154 -4.05 -19.49 -11.22
N ARG A 155 -4.67 -19.38 -12.42
CA ARG A 155 -4.68 -18.16 -13.25
C ARG A 155 -5.99 -17.36 -13.12
N CYS A 156 -6.79 -17.62 -12.10
CA CYS A 156 -8.06 -16.92 -11.91
C CYS A 156 -7.82 -15.48 -11.41
N ASN A 157 -8.63 -14.55 -11.88
CA ASN A 157 -8.64 -13.19 -11.33
C ASN A 157 -9.33 -13.15 -9.97
N ILE A 158 -10.33 -14.00 -9.76
CA ILE A 158 -11.10 -14.13 -8.52
C ILE A 158 -11.12 -15.58 -8.08
N TRP A 159 -10.89 -15.81 -6.79
CA TRP A 159 -10.95 -17.12 -6.15
C TRP A 159 -11.49 -17.00 -4.73
N TYR A 160 -12.10 -18.07 -4.21
CA TYR A 160 -12.75 -18.05 -2.90
C TYR A 160 -12.02 -18.93 -1.87
N GLY A 161 -10.90 -19.52 -2.28
CA GLY A 161 -10.11 -20.37 -1.41
C GLY A 161 -10.74 -21.75 -1.13
N ASN A 162 -10.16 -22.41 -0.17
CA ASN A 162 -10.71 -23.55 0.55
C ASN A 162 -10.39 -23.37 2.03
N ASP A 163 -10.97 -24.21 2.90
CA ASP A 163 -10.86 -24.03 4.35
C ASP A 163 -9.41 -24.02 4.84
N GLU A 164 -8.55 -24.89 4.28
CA GLU A 164 -7.14 -24.96 4.65
C GLU A 164 -6.39 -23.67 4.30
N ILE A 165 -6.51 -23.20 3.07
CA ILE A 165 -5.84 -21.99 2.61
C ILE A 165 -6.40 -20.75 3.33
N ASN A 166 -7.70 -20.72 3.53
CA ASN A 166 -8.38 -19.62 4.24
C ASN A 166 -7.86 -19.52 5.68
N GLN A 167 -7.68 -20.65 6.37
CA GLN A 167 -7.11 -20.65 7.72
C GLN A 167 -5.64 -20.18 7.74
N ILE A 168 -4.83 -20.63 6.78
CA ILE A 168 -3.44 -20.22 6.65
C ILE A 168 -3.33 -18.72 6.45
N VAL A 169 -4.15 -18.16 5.55
CA VAL A 169 -4.13 -16.71 5.25
C VAL A 169 -4.64 -15.89 6.41
N GLN A 170 -5.66 -16.37 7.13
CA GLN A 170 -6.16 -15.72 8.33
C GLN A 170 -5.10 -15.67 9.43
N ASN A 171 -4.40 -16.78 9.67
CA ASN A 171 -3.31 -16.82 10.64
C ASN A 171 -2.21 -15.81 10.25
N TYR A 172 -1.85 -15.77 8.97
CA TYR A 172 -0.86 -14.81 8.47
C TYR A 172 -1.29 -13.35 8.69
N LEU A 173 -2.55 -13.02 8.44
CA LEU A 173 -3.09 -11.68 8.72
C LEU A 173 -3.06 -11.36 10.21
N ASN A 174 -3.45 -12.30 11.06
CA ASN A 174 -3.44 -12.13 12.52
C ASN A 174 -2.01 -11.89 13.04
N ASP A 175 -1.04 -12.67 12.55
CA ASP A 175 0.37 -12.51 12.92
C ASP A 175 0.91 -11.15 12.43
N TYR A 176 0.54 -10.72 11.24
CA TYR A 176 0.93 -9.42 10.69
C TYR A 176 0.33 -8.27 11.52
N GLN A 177 -0.95 -8.35 11.85
CA GLN A 177 -1.62 -7.35 12.71
C GLN A 177 -1.05 -7.32 14.11
N LYS A 178 -0.72 -8.49 14.69
CA LYS A 178 -0.07 -8.58 16.00
C LYS A 178 1.30 -7.91 15.99
N ALA A 179 2.13 -8.21 15.00
CA ALA A 179 3.45 -7.58 14.85
C ALA A 179 3.32 -6.06 14.67
N LEU A 180 2.34 -5.59 13.90
CA LEU A 180 2.04 -4.17 13.74
C LEU A 180 1.61 -3.53 15.07
N ASN A 181 0.75 -4.18 15.84
CA ASN A 181 0.31 -3.70 17.15
C ASN A 181 1.45 -3.68 18.19
N GLU A 182 2.34 -4.67 18.20
CA GLU A 182 3.52 -4.69 19.05
C GLU A 182 4.47 -3.54 18.72
N LEU A 183 4.66 -3.24 17.44
CA LEU A 183 5.40 -2.06 17.00
C LEU A 183 4.74 -0.77 17.49
N ILE A 184 3.41 -0.71 17.41
CA ILE A 184 2.56 0.36 17.93
C ILE A 184 2.80 0.55 19.44
N CYS A 185 2.65 -0.49 20.24
CA CYS A 185 2.83 -0.43 21.69
C CYS A 185 4.26 -0.02 22.09
N THR A 186 5.27 -0.46 21.34
CA THR A 186 6.68 -0.09 21.60
C THR A 186 6.91 1.40 21.36
N VAL A 187 6.21 1.97 20.39
CA VAL A 187 6.24 3.42 20.13
C VAL A 187 5.46 4.19 21.19
N GLU A 188 4.32 3.67 21.67
CA GLU A 188 3.51 4.25 22.76
C GLU A 188 4.26 4.39 24.06
N ALA A 189 4.99 3.37 24.43
CA ALA A 189 5.76 3.37 25.67
C ALA A 189 6.86 4.46 25.71
N ASN A 190 7.18 5.06 24.56
CA ASN A 190 8.26 6.04 24.40
C ASN A 190 7.79 7.45 24.02
N SER A 191 6.48 7.74 24.04
CA SER A 191 5.96 9.06 23.66
C SER A 191 4.82 9.54 24.57
N ASP A 192 4.83 10.85 24.89
CA ASP A 192 3.77 11.52 25.66
C ASP A 192 2.51 11.84 24.81
N ILE A 193 2.40 11.31 23.59
CA ILE A 193 1.38 11.64 22.61
C ILE A 193 0.27 10.57 22.66
N LYS A 194 -0.99 11.00 22.76
CA LYS A 194 -2.18 10.12 22.86
C LYS A 194 -3.24 10.46 21.81
N GLY A 195 -4.02 9.46 21.38
CA GLY A 195 -5.18 9.65 20.51
C GLY A 195 -4.92 9.53 18.99
N GLU A 196 -5.71 10.24 18.16
CA GLU A 196 -5.62 10.19 16.68
C GLU A 196 -4.25 10.62 16.12
N GLU A 197 -3.59 11.58 16.78
CA GLU A 197 -2.20 11.96 16.44
C GLU A 197 -1.24 10.80 16.63
N TYR A 198 -1.51 9.94 17.59
CA TYR A 198 -0.72 8.77 17.90
C TYR A 198 -0.86 7.67 16.83
N GLU A 199 -2.07 7.30 16.41
CA GLU A 199 -2.27 6.37 15.28
C GLU A 199 -1.60 6.87 14.00
N CYS A 200 -1.61 8.19 13.80
CA CYS A 200 -0.91 8.83 12.70
C CYS A 200 0.61 8.65 12.82
N LEU A 201 1.19 8.84 14.01
CA LEU A 201 2.64 8.70 14.27
C LEU A 201 3.13 7.26 14.15
N VAL A 202 2.31 6.29 14.54
CA VAL A 202 2.66 4.87 14.40
C VAL A 202 2.61 4.42 12.96
N LYS A 203 1.56 4.77 12.24
CA LYS A 203 1.52 4.62 10.78
C LYS A 203 2.70 5.36 10.14
N GLN A 204 3.06 6.52 10.65
CA GLN A 204 4.22 7.29 10.21
C GLN A 204 5.53 6.56 10.42
N ARG A 205 5.79 5.92 11.57
CA ARG A 205 7.05 5.19 11.83
C ARG A 205 7.15 3.86 11.12
N ALA A 206 6.04 3.10 11.04
CA ALA A 206 5.98 1.92 10.18
C ALA A 206 6.26 2.30 8.72
N ASN A 207 5.67 3.40 8.27
CA ASN A 207 5.85 3.95 6.94
C ASN A 207 7.25 4.56 6.70
N GLN A 208 7.92 5.10 7.73
CA GLN A 208 9.32 5.56 7.63
C GLN A 208 10.29 4.40 7.37
N GLY A 209 10.06 3.23 7.96
CA GLY A 209 10.83 2.01 7.64
C GLY A 209 10.67 1.63 6.17
N VAL A 210 9.43 1.58 5.69
CA VAL A 210 9.09 1.30 4.29
C VAL A 210 9.71 2.34 3.35
N PHE A 211 9.53 3.61 3.64
CA PHE A 211 10.10 4.70 2.85
C PHE A 211 11.62 4.64 2.80
N ARG A 212 12.29 4.32 3.93
CA ARG A 212 13.74 4.14 3.98
C ARG A 212 14.19 2.98 3.10
N ASP A 213 13.52 1.84 3.16
CA ASP A 213 13.86 0.65 2.37
C ASP A 213 13.71 0.92 0.86
N GLN A 214 12.66 1.65 0.48
CA GLN A 214 12.48 2.12 -0.90
C GLN A 214 13.62 3.04 -1.35
N MET A 215 14.04 3.97 -0.48
CA MET A 215 15.17 4.86 -0.79
C MET A 215 16.48 4.09 -0.93
N LEU A 216 16.75 3.13 -0.04
CA LEU A 216 17.93 2.26 -0.14
C LEU A 216 17.95 1.48 -1.46
N LYS A 217 16.82 0.96 -1.89
CA LYS A 217 16.68 0.24 -3.17
C LYS A 217 16.86 1.17 -4.37
N ARG A 218 16.15 2.31 -4.39
CA ARG A 218 16.16 3.28 -5.50
C ARG A 218 17.55 3.86 -5.75
N PHE A 219 18.28 4.18 -4.68
CA PHE A 219 19.62 4.77 -4.75
C PHE A 219 20.75 3.75 -4.62
N HIS A 220 20.44 2.44 -4.78
CA HIS A 220 21.44 1.36 -4.75
C HIS A 220 22.31 1.39 -3.49
N LYS A 221 21.69 1.72 -2.34
CA LYS A 221 22.39 1.81 -1.04
C LYS A 221 23.56 2.81 -1.03
N ARG A 222 23.41 3.91 -1.76
CA ARG A 222 24.42 4.97 -1.87
C ARG A 222 23.76 6.34 -1.73
N CYS A 223 24.48 7.30 -1.15
CA CYS A 223 24.04 8.69 -1.15
C CYS A 223 23.81 9.18 -2.58
N ALA A 224 22.70 9.91 -2.79
CA ALA A 224 22.35 10.46 -4.10
C ALA A 224 23.38 11.45 -4.66
N LEU A 225 24.20 12.04 -3.78
CA LEU A 225 25.11 13.14 -4.12
C LEU A 225 26.61 12.79 -3.96
N CYS A 226 26.95 11.67 -3.29
CA CYS A 226 28.35 11.27 -3.11
C CYS A 226 28.50 9.75 -3.01
N SER A 227 29.75 9.29 -2.77
CA SER A 227 30.09 7.87 -2.73
C SER A 227 29.81 7.15 -1.41
N VAL A 228 29.27 7.82 -0.38
CA VAL A 228 28.94 7.19 0.90
C VAL A 228 27.90 6.09 0.67
N SER A 229 28.25 4.85 1.08
CA SER A 229 27.45 3.64 0.87
C SER A 229 27.23 2.81 2.14
N ASN A 230 27.72 3.26 3.29
CA ASN A 230 27.41 2.59 4.55
C ASN A 230 25.96 2.90 4.92
N GLU A 231 25.11 1.87 4.87
CA GLU A 231 23.67 1.99 5.12
C GLU A 231 23.32 2.63 6.46
N SER A 232 24.16 2.44 7.50
CA SER A 232 23.94 3.05 8.81
C SER A 232 24.08 4.58 8.82
N PHE A 233 24.75 5.15 7.81
CA PHE A 233 24.91 6.60 7.67
C PHE A 233 23.93 7.22 6.70
N LEU A 234 23.20 6.42 5.93
CA LEU A 234 22.27 6.92 4.94
C LEU A 234 20.93 7.30 5.58
N ILE A 235 20.39 8.43 5.20
CA ILE A 235 19.14 9.02 5.68
C ILE A 235 18.18 9.13 4.51
N ALA A 236 16.95 8.66 4.70
CA ALA A 236 15.87 8.82 3.73
C ALA A 236 15.16 10.14 4.02
N SER A 237 15.44 11.15 3.21
CA SER A 237 14.95 12.53 3.38
C SER A 237 13.81 12.82 2.42
N HIS A 238 12.70 13.37 2.91
CA HIS A 238 11.58 13.77 2.07
C HIS A 238 11.86 15.06 1.31
N ILE A 239 11.55 15.08 0.00
CA ILE A 239 11.66 16.27 -0.84
C ILE A 239 10.57 17.28 -0.45
N LYS A 240 9.31 16.87 -0.49
CA LYS A 240 8.20 17.62 0.07
C LYS A 240 8.06 17.24 1.55
N PRO A 241 8.18 18.20 2.47
CA PRO A 241 8.16 17.90 3.90
C PRO A 241 6.96 17.05 4.31
N TRP A 242 7.15 16.11 5.21
CA TRP A 242 6.11 15.21 5.71
C TRP A 242 4.84 15.95 6.15
N SER A 243 4.98 17.09 6.84
CA SER A 243 3.87 17.91 7.32
C SER A 243 3.05 18.57 6.22
N LYS A 244 3.60 18.65 5.00
CA LYS A 244 2.95 19.25 3.83
C LYS A 244 2.54 18.22 2.79
N SER A 245 2.91 16.95 2.99
CA SER A 245 2.65 15.84 2.08
C SER A 245 1.30 15.20 2.39
N ASP A 246 0.57 14.84 1.36
CA ASP A 246 -0.61 13.99 1.50
C ASP A 246 -0.21 12.53 1.85
N PRO A 247 -1.16 11.65 2.21
CA PRO A 247 -0.86 10.28 2.59
C PRO A 247 -0.10 9.48 1.52
N ASN A 248 -0.33 9.75 0.23
CA ASN A 248 0.32 9.08 -0.87
C ASN A 248 1.74 9.60 -1.09
N GLU A 249 1.91 10.93 -1.05
CA GLU A 249 3.22 11.59 -1.15
C GLU A 249 4.17 11.18 -0.02
N LYS A 250 3.63 10.94 1.19
CA LYS A 250 4.43 10.52 2.36
C LYS A 250 5.16 9.21 2.17
N LEU A 251 4.62 8.30 1.36
CA LEU A 251 5.18 6.97 1.09
C LEU A 251 5.79 6.84 -0.29
N SER A 252 5.61 7.85 -1.13
CA SER A 252 6.09 7.81 -2.50
C SER A 252 7.61 7.78 -2.56
N LYS A 253 8.17 6.76 -3.21
CA LYS A 253 9.61 6.66 -3.50
C LYS A 253 10.14 7.84 -4.32
N PHE A 254 9.26 8.61 -4.95
CA PHE A 254 9.62 9.80 -5.73
C PHE A 254 9.67 11.07 -4.88
N ASN A 255 9.08 11.04 -3.69
CA ASN A 255 9.15 12.15 -2.74
C ASN A 255 10.35 12.05 -1.80
N GLY A 256 11.44 11.42 -2.23
CA GLY A 256 12.58 11.25 -1.36
C GLY A 256 13.93 11.16 -2.03
N LEU A 257 14.94 11.42 -1.22
CA LEU A 257 16.35 11.28 -1.52
C LEU A 257 17.02 10.43 -0.46
N LEU A 258 17.98 9.60 -0.84
CA LEU A 258 18.85 8.91 0.11
C LEU A 258 20.15 9.71 0.25
N LEU A 259 20.39 10.29 1.40
CA LEU A 259 21.48 11.22 1.64
C LEU A 259 22.39 10.74 2.77
N CYS A 260 23.68 11.08 2.72
CA CYS A 260 24.55 10.98 3.88
C CYS A 260 24.26 12.14 4.86
N PRO A 261 24.70 12.11 6.13
CA PRO A 261 24.37 13.11 7.12
C PRO A 261 24.72 14.55 6.73
N ASN A 262 25.82 14.73 5.99
CA ASN A 262 26.23 16.06 5.53
C ASN A 262 25.25 16.61 4.49
N HIS A 263 24.92 15.81 3.47
CA HIS A 263 24.01 16.23 2.41
C HIS A 263 22.56 16.36 2.92
N ASP A 264 22.13 15.49 3.82
CA ASP A 264 20.84 15.58 4.49
C ASP A 264 20.71 16.91 5.23
N LYS A 265 21.73 17.28 6.02
CA LYS A 265 21.73 18.54 6.77
C LYS A 265 21.70 19.76 5.87
N LEU A 266 22.43 19.73 4.76
CA LEU A 266 22.43 20.84 3.79
C LEU A 266 21.08 20.96 3.07
N PHE A 267 20.48 19.84 2.75
CA PHE A 267 19.15 19.80 2.13
C PHE A 267 18.05 20.28 3.08
N ASP A 268 18.01 19.79 4.31
CA ASP A 268 17.05 20.18 5.35
C ASP A 268 17.12 21.69 5.67
N LYS A 269 18.32 22.26 5.61
CA LYS A 269 18.54 23.69 5.87
C LYS A 269 18.37 24.56 4.64
N GLY A 270 18.06 23.98 3.48
CA GLY A 270 17.87 24.71 2.22
C GLY A 270 19.16 25.28 1.63
N TYR A 271 20.33 24.79 2.06
CA TYR A 271 21.61 25.15 1.43
C TYR A 271 21.83 24.49 0.09
N ILE A 272 21.19 23.36 -0.14
CA ILE A 272 21.09 22.70 -1.44
C ILE A 272 19.64 22.41 -1.78
N SER A 273 19.31 22.43 -3.06
CA SER A 273 18.01 22.06 -3.63
C SER A 273 18.20 21.48 -5.02
N PHE A 274 17.12 21.18 -5.73
CA PHE A 274 17.15 20.64 -7.09
C PHE A 274 16.21 21.42 -7.98
N SER A 275 16.60 21.63 -9.25
CA SER A 275 15.69 22.13 -10.28
C SER A 275 14.71 21.04 -10.72
N ASP A 276 13.71 21.41 -11.52
CA ASP A 276 12.76 20.45 -12.10
C ASP A 276 13.46 19.42 -13.03
N GLU A 277 14.63 19.78 -13.60
CA GLU A 277 15.46 18.91 -14.41
C GLU A 277 16.41 18.04 -13.55
N GLY A 278 16.35 18.13 -12.23
CA GLY A 278 17.17 17.37 -11.29
C GLY A 278 18.60 17.89 -11.11
N GLN A 279 18.88 19.10 -11.54
CA GLN A 279 20.19 19.73 -11.31
C GLN A 279 20.29 20.29 -9.90
N ILE A 280 21.44 20.06 -9.25
CA ILE A 280 21.67 20.60 -7.91
C ILE A 280 21.81 22.11 -7.95
N MET A 281 21.09 22.80 -7.08
CA MET A 281 21.19 24.23 -6.81
C MET A 281 21.84 24.43 -5.44
N ILE A 282 22.88 25.24 -5.40
CA ILE A 282 23.65 25.52 -4.18
C ILE A 282 23.42 26.97 -3.76
N SER A 283 23.07 27.17 -2.48
CA SER A 283 22.86 28.49 -1.91
C SER A 283 24.15 29.35 -1.95
N SER A 284 23.99 30.61 -2.27
CA SER A 284 25.07 31.61 -2.17
C SER A 284 25.52 31.89 -0.74
N GLN A 285 24.78 31.41 0.27
CA GLN A 285 25.14 31.55 1.69
C GLN A 285 26.26 30.59 2.11
N LEU A 286 26.53 29.54 1.32
CA LEU A 286 27.65 28.64 1.58
C LEU A 286 28.98 29.29 1.15
N SER A 287 29.97 29.30 2.03
CA SER A 287 31.31 29.72 1.68
C SER A 287 31.97 28.73 0.71
N ASP A 288 33.01 29.15 0.00
CA ASP A 288 33.75 28.26 -0.90
C ASP A 288 34.42 27.09 -0.15
N MET A 289 34.77 27.30 1.12
CA MET A 289 35.27 26.23 1.98
C MET A 289 34.20 25.19 2.30
N ASP A 290 32.96 25.64 2.57
CA ASP A 290 31.83 24.71 2.83
C ASP A 290 31.48 23.90 1.59
N LYS A 291 31.61 24.49 0.38
CA LYS A 291 31.35 23.81 -0.90
C LYS A 291 32.33 22.66 -1.19
N ILE A 292 33.57 22.73 -0.67
CA ILE A 292 34.55 21.65 -0.83
C ILE A 292 34.06 20.35 -0.19
N PHE A 293 33.23 20.41 0.85
CA PHE A 293 32.66 19.23 1.52
C PHE A 293 31.42 18.66 0.83
N LEU A 294 30.98 19.25 -0.29
CA LEU A 294 29.88 18.77 -1.11
C LEU A 294 30.28 17.72 -2.16
N ASN A 295 31.58 17.46 -2.33
CA ASN A 295 32.12 16.49 -3.29
C ASN A 295 32.40 15.13 -2.67
#